data_294f9b5ace3bd44af396f2b2f3508b27
#
_entry.id   294f9b5ace3bd44af396f2b2f3508b27
#
_cell.length_a   1.000
_cell.length_b   1.000
_cell.length_c   1.000
_cell.angle_alpha   90.00
_cell.angle_beta   90.00
_cell.angle_gamma   90.00
#
_symmetry.space_group_name_H-M   'P 1'
#
loop_
_entity.id
_entity.type
_entity.pdbx_description
1 polymer ?
#
loop_
_entity_poly.entity_id
_entity_poly.type
_entity_poly.pdbx_seq_one_letter_code
_entity_poly.pdbx_strand_id
1 'polypeptide(L)'
;MPILRSYYQDVYRSPVVRLDGYSGRHGLTSSILAYLDFGGATGTSKDGLAETMLAFATERGALQPGMPVVEASSGSFGAALAVSCATTGHPCILVVPSNLPIARRQRLQELGAKIVVCSSGGRRVMDRIAQETAERYHGYFTHYFANDDNPEYHRRVTGPQILKAAGDSIDAIVIGVGSGGTVTGVAEYIKAWNSMIRICLLYTSDAAD
;
A
#
# COMPACT_ATOMS: atom_id res chain seq x y z
N MET A 1 -22.60 -19.37 -4.95
CA MET A 1 -21.49 -18.43 -4.71
C MET A 1 -20.59 -18.48 -5.93
N PRO A 2 -20.27 -17.35 -6.57
CA PRO A 2 -19.29 -17.37 -7.65
C PRO A 2 -17.92 -17.75 -7.09
N ILE A 3 -17.24 -18.67 -7.74
CA ILE A 3 -15.86 -19.03 -7.42
C ILE A 3 -15.00 -17.83 -7.87
N LEU A 4 -14.38 -17.13 -6.92
CA LEU A 4 -13.51 -16.01 -7.21
C LEU A 4 -12.24 -16.52 -7.91
N ARG A 5 -11.99 -16.02 -9.11
CA ARG A 5 -10.79 -16.38 -9.89
C ARG A 5 -9.54 -15.59 -9.52
N SER A 6 -9.70 -14.50 -8.79
CA SER A 6 -8.61 -13.79 -8.15
C SER A 6 -9.10 -13.12 -6.86
N TYR A 7 -8.27 -13.14 -5.85
CA TYR A 7 -8.50 -12.53 -4.55
C TYR A 7 -8.69 -10.99 -4.66
N TYR A 8 -8.12 -10.39 -5.70
CA TYR A 8 -8.07 -8.94 -5.91
C TYR A 8 -9.40 -8.28 -6.29
N GLN A 9 -10.30 -8.99 -6.94
CA GLN A 9 -11.49 -8.36 -7.53
C GLN A 9 -12.66 -8.19 -6.58
N ASP A 10 -12.78 -9.00 -5.53
CA ASP A 10 -13.96 -9.01 -4.67
C ASP A 10 -13.67 -9.01 -3.15
N VAL A 11 -12.48 -9.42 -2.70
CA VAL A 11 -12.16 -9.50 -1.26
C VAL A 11 -11.77 -8.13 -0.70
N TYR A 12 -11.15 -7.28 -1.50
CA TYR A 12 -10.78 -5.91 -1.12
C TYR A 12 -11.79 -4.86 -1.59
N ARG A 13 -13.09 -5.16 -1.51
CA ARG A 13 -14.10 -4.11 -1.69
C ARG A 13 -14.10 -3.23 -0.45
N SER A 14 -13.34 -2.16 -0.52
CA SER A 14 -13.38 -1.14 0.52
C SER A 14 -14.74 -0.45 0.51
N PRO A 15 -15.49 -0.48 1.61
CA PRO A 15 -16.77 0.20 1.67
C PRO A 15 -16.58 1.71 1.62
N VAL A 16 -17.56 2.39 1.02
CA VAL A 16 -17.66 3.85 1.09
C VAL A 16 -18.80 4.20 2.01
N VAL A 17 -18.52 5.02 3.01
CA VAL A 17 -19.48 5.46 4.01
C VAL A 17 -19.74 6.95 3.88
N ARG A 18 -21.03 7.34 3.83
CA ARG A 18 -21.39 8.75 3.87
C ARG A 18 -21.40 9.23 5.32
N LEU A 19 -20.71 10.33 5.58
CA LEU A 19 -20.52 10.88 6.92
C LEU A 19 -21.64 11.89 7.29
N ASP A 20 -22.92 11.49 7.17
CA ASP A 20 -24.08 12.36 7.41
C ASP A 20 -24.09 12.95 8.82
N GLY A 21 -23.78 12.14 9.82
CA GLY A 21 -23.72 12.58 11.21
C GLY A 21 -22.65 13.64 11.48
N TYR A 22 -21.52 13.56 10.79
CA TYR A 22 -20.46 14.57 10.84
C TYR A 22 -20.91 15.86 10.13
N SER A 23 -21.41 15.74 8.91
CA SER A 23 -21.88 16.86 8.10
C SER A 23 -22.99 17.64 8.82
N GLY A 24 -23.99 16.95 9.38
CA GLY A 24 -25.08 17.58 10.12
C GLY A 24 -24.61 18.29 11.39
N ARG A 25 -23.68 17.69 12.16
CA ARG A 25 -23.14 18.29 13.39
C ARG A 25 -22.34 19.56 13.12
N HIS A 26 -21.70 19.65 11.96
CA HIS A 26 -20.88 20.79 11.57
C HIS A 26 -21.57 21.75 10.60
N GLY A 27 -22.86 21.55 10.31
CA GLY A 27 -23.63 22.42 9.42
C GLY A 27 -23.12 22.44 7.97
N LEU A 28 -22.52 21.33 7.50
CA LEU A 28 -21.99 21.25 6.16
C LEU A 28 -23.08 20.94 5.15
N THR A 29 -23.09 21.66 4.04
CA THR A 29 -24.01 21.43 2.91
C THR A 29 -23.48 20.39 1.92
N SER A 30 -22.18 20.10 1.97
CA SER A 30 -21.51 19.12 1.13
C SER A 30 -21.61 17.71 1.70
N SER A 31 -21.80 16.70 0.84
CA SER A 31 -21.68 15.30 1.23
C SER A 31 -20.20 14.92 1.37
N ILE A 32 -19.87 14.28 2.49
CA ILE A 32 -18.54 13.71 2.70
C ILE A 32 -18.63 12.19 2.62
N LEU A 33 -17.84 11.61 1.72
CA LEU A 33 -17.71 10.16 1.56
C LEU A 33 -16.34 9.71 2.09
N ALA A 34 -16.32 8.70 2.94
CA ALA A 34 -15.09 8.07 3.43
C ALA A 34 -14.90 6.70 2.75
N TYR A 35 -13.83 6.56 1.98
CA TYR A 35 -13.38 5.28 1.44
C TYR A 35 -12.56 4.56 2.52
N LEU A 36 -13.05 3.41 2.99
CA LEU A 36 -12.50 2.68 4.13
C LEU A 36 -11.64 1.50 3.65
N ASP A 37 -10.35 1.72 3.53
CA ASP A 37 -9.39 0.74 2.98
C ASP A 37 -8.60 0.04 4.11
N PHE A 38 -9.29 -0.82 4.86
CA PHE A 38 -8.69 -1.58 5.98
C PHE A 38 -9.19 -3.04 6.07
N GLY A 39 -9.79 -3.57 5.00
CA GLY A 39 -10.41 -4.90 4.99
C GLY A 39 -9.43 -6.08 4.85
N GLY A 40 -8.13 -5.83 4.73
CA GLY A 40 -7.13 -6.87 4.53
C GLY A 40 -6.61 -7.52 5.82
N ALA A 41 -5.67 -8.45 5.67
CA ALA A 41 -5.13 -9.28 6.76
C ALA A 41 -4.39 -8.49 7.84
N THR A 42 -3.76 -7.36 7.47
CA THR A 42 -3.10 -6.46 8.44
C THR A 42 -4.00 -5.33 8.92
N GLY A 43 -5.18 -5.20 8.34
CA GLY A 43 -6.11 -4.11 8.61
C GLY A 43 -5.66 -2.77 8.07
N THR A 44 -4.85 -2.75 7.01
CA THR A 44 -4.31 -1.53 6.42
C THR A 44 -4.55 -1.45 4.92
N SER A 45 -4.48 -0.25 4.36
CA SER A 45 -4.57 -0.01 2.91
C SER A 45 -3.40 -0.58 2.11
N LYS A 46 -2.49 -1.31 2.73
CA LYS A 46 -1.29 -1.84 2.07
C LYS A 46 -1.40 -3.32 1.72
N ASP A 47 -2.42 -4.01 2.22
CA ASP A 47 -2.59 -5.44 1.99
C ASP A 47 -2.73 -5.77 0.49
N GLY A 48 -3.73 -5.22 -0.18
CA GLY A 48 -3.93 -5.44 -1.61
C GLY A 48 -2.78 -4.91 -2.48
N LEU A 49 -2.15 -3.81 -2.06
CA LEU A 49 -0.99 -3.26 -2.75
C LEU A 49 0.21 -4.22 -2.70
N ALA A 50 0.56 -4.73 -1.52
CA ALA A 50 1.72 -5.63 -1.37
C ALA A 50 1.53 -6.91 -2.19
N GLU A 51 0.35 -7.50 -2.12
CA GLU A 51 -0.01 -8.68 -2.89
C GLU A 51 0.10 -8.42 -4.41
N THR A 52 -0.46 -7.30 -4.88
CA THR A 52 -0.43 -6.95 -6.31
C THR A 52 0.99 -6.67 -6.80
N MET A 53 1.82 -5.98 -6.02
CA MET A 53 3.22 -5.75 -6.40
C MET A 53 3.99 -7.06 -6.56
N LEU A 54 3.77 -8.06 -5.70
CA LEU A 54 4.37 -9.39 -5.86
C LEU A 54 3.84 -10.10 -7.12
N ALA A 55 2.54 -10.02 -7.39
CA ALA A 55 1.94 -10.60 -8.58
C ALA A 55 2.53 -9.98 -9.86
N PHE A 56 2.61 -8.66 -9.95
CA PHE A 56 3.22 -7.96 -11.09
C PHE A 56 4.69 -8.33 -11.27
N ALA A 57 5.46 -8.45 -10.18
CA ALA A 57 6.85 -8.90 -10.24
C ALA A 57 6.97 -10.35 -10.76
N THR A 58 6.06 -11.23 -10.34
CA THR A 58 6.00 -12.62 -10.81
C THR A 58 5.63 -12.69 -12.29
N GLU A 59 4.61 -11.95 -12.73
CA GLU A 59 4.17 -11.89 -14.13
C GLU A 59 5.28 -11.43 -15.07
N ARG A 60 6.12 -10.47 -14.62
CA ARG A 60 7.29 -10.01 -15.39
C ARG A 60 8.49 -10.94 -15.29
N GLY A 61 8.42 -12.00 -14.50
CA GLY A 61 9.54 -12.90 -14.26
C GLY A 61 10.65 -12.34 -13.36
N ALA A 62 10.43 -11.18 -12.74
CA ALA A 62 11.38 -10.56 -11.80
C ALA A 62 11.37 -11.24 -10.43
N LEU A 63 10.26 -11.84 -10.02
CA LEU A 63 10.13 -12.63 -8.81
C LEU A 63 9.88 -14.10 -9.20
N GLN A 64 10.86 -14.97 -8.88
CA GLN A 64 10.79 -16.40 -9.15
C GLN A 64 10.25 -17.16 -7.92
N PRO A 65 9.64 -18.34 -8.08
CA PRO A 65 9.15 -19.14 -6.95
C PRO A 65 10.23 -19.39 -5.89
N GLY A 66 9.92 -19.11 -4.62
CA GLY A 66 10.83 -19.28 -3.49
C GLY A 66 11.94 -18.22 -3.37
N MET A 67 12.04 -17.27 -4.31
CA MET A 67 12.99 -16.16 -4.24
C MET A 67 12.71 -15.27 -3.02
N PRO A 68 13.72 -14.89 -2.23
CA PRO A 68 13.54 -13.95 -1.13
C PRO A 68 13.05 -12.58 -1.63
N VAL A 69 12.10 -11.99 -0.90
CA VAL A 69 11.63 -10.62 -1.13
C VAL A 69 12.20 -9.71 -0.07
N VAL A 70 12.80 -8.62 -0.47
CA VAL A 70 13.46 -7.67 0.42
C VAL A 70 12.81 -6.29 0.30
N GLU A 71 12.65 -5.61 1.44
CA GLU A 71 12.15 -4.23 1.46
C GLU A 71 12.72 -3.46 2.66
N ALA A 72 12.90 -2.15 2.50
CA ALA A 72 13.23 -1.23 3.57
C ALA A 72 11.95 -0.63 4.16
N SER A 73 11.29 -1.34 5.06
CA SER A 73 10.03 -0.88 5.64
C SER A 73 9.81 -1.41 7.04
N SER A 74 9.43 -0.51 7.96
CA SER A 74 9.01 -0.82 9.33
C SER A 74 7.53 -0.55 9.59
N GLY A 75 6.82 -0.03 8.58
CA GLY A 75 5.41 0.40 8.66
C GLY A 75 4.43 -0.62 8.09
N SER A 76 3.25 -0.13 7.73
CA SER A 76 2.14 -0.94 7.23
C SER A 76 2.48 -1.72 5.96
N PHE A 77 3.28 -1.13 5.04
CA PHE A 77 3.68 -1.85 3.84
C PHE A 77 4.56 -3.06 4.16
N GLY A 78 5.53 -2.91 5.08
CA GLY A 78 6.37 -4.04 5.51
C GLY A 78 5.56 -5.17 6.14
N ALA A 79 4.55 -4.83 6.97
CA ALA A 79 3.65 -5.83 7.56
C ALA A 79 2.81 -6.55 6.48
N ALA A 80 2.22 -5.81 5.56
CA ALA A 80 1.45 -6.37 4.45
C ALA A 80 2.33 -7.25 3.54
N LEU A 81 3.55 -6.80 3.24
CA LEU A 81 4.50 -7.57 2.44
C LEU A 81 4.89 -8.88 3.12
N ALA A 82 5.12 -8.88 4.45
CA ALA A 82 5.43 -10.09 5.20
C ALA A 82 4.30 -11.13 5.09
N VAL A 83 3.04 -10.70 5.25
CA VAL A 83 1.87 -11.56 5.08
C VAL A 83 1.75 -12.07 3.64
N SER A 84 1.88 -11.20 2.65
CA SER A 84 1.81 -11.60 1.23
C SER A 84 2.91 -12.61 0.87
N CYS A 85 4.13 -12.40 1.36
CA CYS A 85 5.24 -13.33 1.17
C CYS A 85 4.96 -14.70 1.82
N ALA A 86 4.44 -14.71 3.05
CA ALA A 86 4.09 -15.95 3.73
C ALA A 86 3.00 -16.75 2.98
N THR A 87 2.01 -16.04 2.42
CA THR A 87 0.92 -16.65 1.64
C THR A 87 1.40 -17.21 0.31
N THR A 88 2.40 -16.56 -0.32
CA THR A 88 2.92 -16.95 -1.64
C THR A 88 4.18 -17.83 -1.58
N GLY A 89 4.65 -18.16 -0.37
CA GLY A 89 5.80 -19.05 -0.17
C GLY A 89 7.17 -18.40 -0.40
N HIS A 90 7.26 -17.07 -0.29
CA HIS A 90 8.49 -16.32 -0.41
C HIS A 90 9.09 -15.99 0.97
N PRO A 91 10.39 -16.18 1.20
CA PRO A 91 11.06 -15.60 2.36
C PRO A 91 10.97 -14.07 2.32
N CYS A 92 10.54 -13.43 3.42
CA CYS A 92 10.48 -11.97 3.54
C CYS A 92 11.63 -11.46 4.41
N ILE A 93 12.36 -10.45 3.93
CA ILE A 93 13.44 -9.79 4.66
C ILE A 93 13.15 -8.29 4.73
N LEU A 94 13.00 -7.75 5.94
CA LEU A 94 12.73 -6.34 6.15
C LEU A 94 13.93 -5.63 6.78
N VAL A 95 14.40 -4.59 6.12
CA VAL A 95 15.38 -3.67 6.68
C VAL A 95 14.66 -2.60 7.47
N VAL A 96 14.98 -2.49 8.75
CA VAL A 96 14.30 -1.59 9.68
C VAL A 96 15.30 -0.72 10.44
N PRO A 97 14.91 0.48 10.90
CA PRO A 97 15.81 1.33 11.67
C PRO A 97 16.04 0.76 13.07
N SER A 98 17.20 1.05 13.65
CA SER A 98 17.59 0.56 15.00
C SER A 98 16.69 1.03 16.13
N ASN A 99 16.08 2.23 15.96
CA ASN A 99 15.14 2.82 16.92
C ASN A 99 13.71 2.29 16.80
N LEU A 100 13.46 1.30 15.92
CA LEU A 100 12.13 0.68 15.81
C LEU A 100 11.74 0.06 17.15
N PRO A 101 10.56 0.37 17.73
CA PRO A 101 10.09 -0.21 18.97
C PRO A 101 10.10 -1.74 18.93
N ILE A 102 10.53 -2.38 20.02
CA ILE A 102 10.67 -3.84 20.13
C ILE A 102 9.37 -4.55 19.75
N ALA A 103 8.24 -4.09 20.29
CA ALA A 103 6.94 -4.68 19.99
C ALA A 103 6.60 -4.67 18.48
N ARG A 104 6.94 -3.59 17.77
CA ARG A 104 6.73 -3.50 16.31
C ARG A 104 7.65 -4.46 15.56
N ARG A 105 8.90 -4.58 16.00
CA ARG A 105 9.86 -5.56 15.44
C ARG A 105 9.36 -6.99 15.62
N GLN A 106 8.92 -7.34 16.84
CA GLN A 106 8.35 -8.65 17.15
C GLN A 106 7.13 -8.93 16.27
N ARG A 107 6.25 -7.94 16.09
CA ARG A 107 5.07 -8.10 15.22
C ARG A 107 5.45 -8.44 13.79
N LEU A 108 6.45 -7.79 13.21
CA LEU A 108 6.93 -8.10 11.86
C LEU A 108 7.51 -9.53 11.77
N GLN A 109 8.22 -9.98 12.80
CA GLN A 109 8.76 -11.34 12.90
C GLN A 109 7.65 -12.39 13.01
N GLU A 110 6.61 -12.13 13.82
CA GLU A 110 5.42 -13.00 13.92
C GLU A 110 4.69 -13.15 12.59
N LEU A 111 4.71 -12.11 11.74
CA LEU A 111 4.18 -12.15 10.38
C LEU A 111 5.09 -12.89 9.39
N GLY A 112 6.22 -13.45 9.84
CA GLY A 112 7.13 -14.26 9.04
C GLY A 112 8.34 -13.52 8.48
N ALA A 113 8.53 -12.22 8.77
CA ALA A 113 9.67 -11.48 8.27
C ALA A 113 10.97 -11.75 9.04
N LYS A 114 12.08 -11.92 8.32
CA LYS A 114 13.43 -11.78 8.86
C LYS A 114 13.80 -10.31 8.94
N ILE A 115 14.38 -9.89 10.08
CA ILE A 115 14.70 -8.48 10.30
C ILE A 115 16.19 -8.23 10.13
N VAL A 116 16.55 -7.26 9.31
CA VAL A 116 17.89 -6.67 9.20
C VAL A 116 17.83 -5.27 9.81
N VAL A 117 18.66 -5.02 10.82
CA VAL A 117 18.65 -3.73 11.52
C VAL A 117 19.66 -2.78 10.90
N CYS A 118 19.19 -1.62 10.46
CA CYS A 118 20.03 -0.51 10.04
C CYS A 118 20.42 0.31 11.27
N SER A 119 21.71 0.36 11.59
CA SER A 119 22.22 1.00 12.81
C SER A 119 22.15 2.52 12.79
N SER A 120 22.23 3.14 11.62
CA SER A 120 22.18 4.60 11.45
C SER A 120 21.85 4.96 10.01
N GLY A 121 21.27 6.14 9.81
CA GLY A 121 20.94 6.68 8.49
C GLY A 121 19.45 6.73 8.21
N GLY A 122 19.06 7.66 7.35
CA GLY A 122 17.69 7.84 6.91
C GLY A 122 17.29 6.81 5.83
N ARG A 123 16.17 7.07 5.18
CA ARG A 123 15.57 6.22 4.15
C ARG A 123 16.58 5.73 3.10
N ARG A 124 17.40 6.61 2.55
CA ARG A 124 18.38 6.24 1.51
C ARG A 124 19.38 5.16 1.96
N VAL A 125 19.77 5.17 3.23
CA VAL A 125 20.70 4.15 3.77
C VAL A 125 19.99 2.81 3.91
N MET A 126 18.75 2.82 4.39
CA MET A 126 17.94 1.60 4.48
C MET A 126 17.67 1.00 3.09
N ASP A 127 17.35 1.82 2.08
CA ASP A 127 17.14 1.35 0.71
C ASP A 127 18.43 0.72 0.13
N ARG A 128 19.59 1.34 0.37
CA ARG A 128 20.88 0.75 -0.04
C ARG A 128 21.13 -0.59 0.64
N ILE A 129 20.89 -0.71 1.95
CA ILE A 129 21.05 -1.97 2.68
C ILE A 129 20.04 -3.02 2.15
N ALA A 130 18.82 -2.62 1.81
CA ALA A 130 17.85 -3.53 1.21
C ALA A 130 18.30 -4.03 -0.16
N GLN A 131 18.84 -3.15 -1.00
CA GLN A 131 19.41 -3.51 -2.29
C GLN A 131 20.58 -4.49 -2.12
N GLU A 132 21.57 -4.16 -1.28
CA GLU A 132 22.72 -5.03 -0.99
C GLU A 132 22.29 -6.39 -0.41
N THR A 133 21.23 -6.39 0.39
CA THR A 133 20.64 -7.61 0.95
C THR A 133 19.97 -8.45 -0.13
N ALA A 134 19.22 -7.83 -1.03
CA ALA A 134 18.61 -8.52 -2.17
C ALA A 134 19.68 -9.16 -3.07
N GLU A 135 20.72 -8.42 -3.40
CA GLU A 135 21.85 -8.95 -4.20
C GLU A 135 22.53 -10.15 -3.53
N ARG A 136 22.82 -10.04 -2.22
CA ARG A 136 23.47 -11.12 -1.42
C ARG A 136 22.67 -12.41 -1.40
N TYR A 137 21.33 -12.31 -1.32
CA TYR A 137 20.46 -13.47 -1.25
C TYR A 137 19.81 -13.85 -2.58
N HIS A 138 20.23 -13.24 -3.68
CA HIS A 138 19.63 -13.40 -5.02
C HIS A 138 18.11 -13.19 -4.95
N GLY A 139 17.68 -12.16 -4.20
CA GLY A 139 16.29 -11.84 -3.94
C GLY A 139 15.77 -10.67 -4.77
N TYR A 140 14.48 -10.45 -4.68
CA TYR A 140 13.77 -9.33 -5.29
C TYR A 140 13.62 -8.18 -4.30
N PHE A 141 14.14 -6.99 -4.63
CA PHE A 141 13.88 -5.77 -3.86
C PHE A 141 12.63 -5.08 -4.41
N THR A 142 11.58 -4.96 -3.59
CA THR A 142 10.30 -4.38 -4.02
C THR A 142 10.38 -2.88 -4.31
N HIS A 143 11.29 -2.17 -3.64
CA HIS A 143 11.57 -0.74 -3.84
C HIS A 143 10.30 0.13 -3.79
N TYR A 144 9.46 -0.10 -2.79
CA TYR A 144 8.10 0.43 -2.64
C TYR A 144 7.92 1.93 -2.96
N PHE A 145 8.90 2.78 -2.59
CA PHE A 145 8.81 4.23 -2.81
C PHE A 145 9.15 4.68 -4.23
N ALA A 146 9.76 3.83 -5.04
CA ALA A 146 10.19 4.16 -6.40
C ALA A 146 9.74 3.13 -7.44
N ASN A 147 8.86 2.20 -7.07
CA ASN A 147 8.34 1.18 -7.97
C ASN A 147 7.01 1.64 -8.57
N ASP A 148 6.94 1.67 -9.90
CA ASP A 148 5.77 2.08 -10.65
C ASP A 148 4.55 1.15 -10.45
N ASP A 149 4.75 -0.07 -9.95
CA ASP A 149 3.66 -0.98 -9.58
C ASP A 149 2.80 -0.41 -8.44
N ASN A 150 3.36 0.46 -7.60
CA ASN A 150 2.63 1.11 -6.53
C ASN A 150 1.53 2.04 -7.08
N PRO A 151 1.80 3.08 -7.87
CA PRO A 151 0.73 3.87 -8.48
C PRO A 151 -0.12 3.06 -9.47
N GLU A 152 0.44 2.06 -10.17
CA GLU A 152 -0.30 1.21 -11.08
C GLU A 152 -1.41 0.41 -10.38
N TYR A 153 -1.16 -0.14 -9.19
CA TYR A 153 -2.20 -0.76 -8.37
C TYR A 153 -3.36 0.21 -8.11
N HIS A 154 -3.05 1.42 -7.68
CA HIS A 154 -4.08 2.40 -7.37
C HIS A 154 -4.83 2.90 -8.60
N ARG A 155 -4.17 2.96 -9.75
CA ARG A 155 -4.79 3.28 -11.02
C ARG A 155 -5.76 2.20 -11.49
N ARG A 156 -5.39 0.90 -11.31
CA ARG A 156 -6.22 -0.23 -11.76
C ARG A 156 -7.29 -0.66 -10.77
N VAL A 157 -7.09 -0.40 -9.50
CA VAL A 157 -7.96 -0.92 -8.44
C VAL A 157 -8.64 0.20 -7.66
N THR A 158 -7.87 1.03 -6.96
CA THR A 158 -8.40 2.03 -6.02
C THR A 158 -9.21 3.11 -6.74
N GLY A 159 -8.68 3.68 -7.80
CA GLY A 159 -9.36 4.71 -8.60
C GLY A 159 -10.72 4.25 -9.15
N PRO A 160 -10.79 3.10 -9.85
CA PRO A 160 -12.05 2.52 -10.29
C PRO A 160 -13.04 2.22 -9.16
N GLN A 161 -12.58 1.72 -8.02
CA GLN A 161 -13.45 1.42 -6.88
C GLN A 161 -14.06 2.70 -6.29
N ILE A 162 -13.27 3.76 -6.14
CA ILE A 162 -13.74 5.07 -5.66
C ILE A 162 -14.80 5.61 -6.62
N LEU A 163 -14.52 5.65 -7.91
CA LEU A 163 -15.46 6.17 -8.91
C LEU A 163 -16.76 5.38 -8.93
N LYS A 164 -16.67 4.04 -8.90
CA LYS A 164 -17.85 3.16 -8.88
C LYS A 164 -18.72 3.37 -7.64
N ALA A 165 -18.11 3.59 -6.48
CA ALA A 165 -18.81 3.72 -5.21
C ALA A 165 -19.41 5.12 -5.00
N ALA A 166 -18.74 6.16 -5.46
CA ALA A 166 -19.18 7.55 -5.29
C ALA A 166 -20.10 8.04 -6.41
N GLY A 167 -20.14 7.36 -7.56
CA GLY A 167 -20.92 7.77 -8.74
C GLY A 167 -20.38 9.04 -9.39
N ASP A 168 -21.24 9.70 -10.18
CA ASP A 168 -20.86 10.86 -11.01
C ASP A 168 -20.76 12.19 -10.25
N SER A 169 -20.98 12.20 -8.92
CA SER A 169 -21.12 13.42 -8.10
C SER A 169 -19.89 13.70 -7.23
N ILE A 170 -18.69 13.46 -7.77
CA ILE A 170 -17.44 13.78 -7.07
C ILE A 170 -16.93 15.15 -7.52
N ASP A 171 -16.78 16.10 -6.57
CA ASP A 171 -16.17 17.41 -6.82
C ASP A 171 -14.68 17.41 -6.45
N ALA A 172 -14.32 16.67 -5.40
CA ALA A 172 -12.95 16.61 -4.91
C ALA A 172 -12.66 15.28 -4.22
N ILE A 173 -11.41 14.84 -4.31
CA ILE A 173 -10.88 13.67 -3.59
C ILE A 173 -9.71 14.15 -2.73
N VAL A 174 -9.75 13.83 -1.43
CA VAL A 174 -8.69 14.18 -0.47
C VAL A 174 -7.95 12.90 -0.11
N ILE A 175 -6.64 12.89 -0.30
CA ILE A 175 -5.81 11.68 -0.14
C ILE A 175 -4.62 11.99 0.78
N GLY A 176 -4.42 11.17 1.82
CA GLY A 176 -3.21 11.19 2.64
C GLY A 176 -2.00 10.72 1.83
N VAL A 177 -0.86 11.41 1.99
CA VAL A 177 0.36 11.15 1.20
C VAL A 177 1.45 10.54 2.07
N GLY A 178 1.88 9.33 1.72
CA GLY A 178 3.09 8.68 2.20
C GLY A 178 4.09 8.49 1.05
N SER A 179 4.04 7.36 0.36
CA SER A 179 4.89 7.11 -0.84
C SER A 179 4.48 7.92 -2.08
N GLY A 180 3.28 8.49 -2.08
CA GLY A 180 2.72 9.13 -3.27
C GLY A 180 1.94 8.18 -4.20
N GLY A 181 2.10 6.87 -4.09
CA GLY A 181 1.48 5.90 -5.02
C GLY A 181 -0.03 6.02 -5.12
N THR A 182 -0.72 6.13 -3.98
CA THR A 182 -2.19 6.26 -3.96
C THR A 182 -2.65 7.51 -4.69
N VAL A 183 -2.07 8.66 -4.36
CA VAL A 183 -2.50 9.91 -4.99
C VAL A 183 -2.17 9.93 -6.48
N THR A 184 -1.02 9.41 -6.88
CA THR A 184 -0.61 9.33 -8.28
C THR A 184 -1.57 8.45 -9.08
N GLY A 185 -1.74 7.20 -8.68
CA GLY A 185 -2.58 6.26 -9.43
C GLY A 185 -4.07 6.64 -9.45
N VAL A 186 -4.62 7.11 -8.31
CA VAL A 186 -6.01 7.60 -8.25
C VAL A 186 -6.16 8.85 -9.11
N ALA A 187 -5.23 9.82 -9.01
CA ALA A 187 -5.30 11.05 -9.79
C ALA A 187 -5.25 10.78 -11.30
N GLU A 188 -4.35 9.93 -11.76
CA GLU A 188 -4.25 9.56 -13.18
C GLU A 188 -5.56 8.95 -13.69
N TYR A 189 -6.15 8.01 -12.94
CA TYR A 189 -7.41 7.38 -13.31
C TYR A 189 -8.58 8.37 -13.32
N ILE A 190 -8.75 9.13 -12.25
CA ILE A 190 -9.86 10.08 -12.08
C ILE A 190 -9.76 11.24 -13.07
N LYS A 191 -8.57 11.79 -13.30
CA LYS A 191 -8.36 12.88 -14.25
C LYS A 191 -8.56 12.46 -15.72
N ALA A 192 -8.27 11.21 -16.03
CA ALA A 192 -8.58 10.63 -17.35
C ALA A 192 -10.10 10.53 -17.57
N TRP A 193 -10.88 10.27 -16.52
CA TRP A 193 -12.34 10.22 -16.59
C TRP A 193 -12.97 11.62 -16.55
N ASN A 194 -12.58 12.47 -15.61
CA ASN A 194 -13.06 13.86 -15.48
C ASN A 194 -11.95 14.76 -14.92
N SER A 195 -11.38 15.60 -15.77
CA SER A 195 -10.29 16.51 -15.41
C SER A 195 -10.71 17.62 -14.43
N MET A 196 -12.01 17.90 -14.25
CA MET A 196 -12.52 18.94 -13.36
C MET A 196 -12.51 18.53 -11.89
N ILE A 197 -12.48 17.22 -11.58
CA ILE A 197 -12.42 16.74 -10.19
C ILE A 197 -11.10 17.18 -9.56
N ARG A 198 -11.17 17.84 -8.41
CA ARG A 198 -9.99 18.29 -7.67
C ARG A 198 -9.37 17.14 -6.90
N ILE A 199 -8.05 17.01 -6.98
CA ILE A 199 -7.28 16.07 -6.17
C ILE A 199 -6.51 16.87 -5.13
N CYS A 200 -6.84 16.65 -3.86
CA CYS A 200 -6.26 17.39 -2.74
C CYS A 200 -5.34 16.46 -1.94
N LEU A 201 -4.16 16.95 -1.60
CA LEU A 201 -3.19 16.22 -0.78
C LEU A 201 -3.42 16.58 0.69
N LEU A 202 -3.51 15.54 1.53
CA LEU A 202 -3.48 15.70 2.98
C LEU A 202 -2.10 15.29 3.47
N TYR A 203 -1.32 16.27 3.88
CA TYR A 203 -0.05 16.04 4.55
C TYR A 203 -0.30 15.87 6.05
N THR A 204 0.13 14.74 6.59
CA THR A 204 0.14 14.49 8.04
C THR A 204 1.59 14.46 8.51
N SER A 205 1.83 14.75 9.80
CA SER A 205 3.18 14.66 10.39
C SER A 205 3.81 13.28 10.24
N ASP A 206 2.99 12.24 10.12
CA ASP A 206 3.44 10.85 9.96
C ASP A 206 3.75 10.49 8.49
N ALA A 207 3.45 11.36 7.54
CA ALA A 207 3.79 11.14 6.13
C ALA A 207 5.24 11.52 5.80
N ALA A 208 5.98 12.07 6.76
CA ALA A 208 7.37 12.51 6.61
C ALA A 208 8.40 11.52 7.16
N ASP A 209 7.99 10.36 7.73
CA ASP A 209 8.86 9.34 8.30
C ASP A 209 9.18 8.19 7.32
#